data_697ac94a1b283895a94e777a6e9f0825
#
_entry.id   697ac94a1b283895a94e777a6e9f0825
#
_cell.length_a   1.000
_cell.length_b   1.000
_cell.length_c   1.000
_cell.angle_alpha   90.00
_cell.angle_beta   90.00
_cell.angle_gamma   90.00
#
_symmetry.space_group_name_H-M   'P 1'
#
loop_
_entity.id
_entity.type
_entity.pdbx_description
1 polymer ?
#
loop_
_entity_poly.entity_id
_entity_poly.type
_entity_poly.pdbx_seq_one_letter_code
_entity_poly.pdbx_strand_id
1 'polypeptide(L)'
;MTGIYDEPEFYAAACAYRDVASDVTALLRWWNAFGTGGARPATMLELAAGPAEHARAMAARGTDVTALDINPVMCAFARERAAEAGLRLTVVEGDMRDFRITAPARFDLAITMLNSLCHLMTLDDLVAHLACAASHLPDGGLYVAELAHPADFFADESSTSNEWATDVGGGNVTVRWGGRRDHIDPVTQVTREHVTVTYRKKDGSVRTVNDVVPNRFWTATEFEAASRLAGGLSVVARYGDFERDLALDAPGAWRMIFVLRRGGPAAADRG
;
A
#
# COMPACT_ATOMS: atom_id res chain seq x y z
N MET A 1 -21.02 -7.40 12.52
CA MET A 1 -20.81 -7.86 11.12
C MET A 1 -19.32 -7.87 10.91
N THR A 2 -18.78 -8.93 10.40
CA THR A 2 -17.37 -9.05 10.02
C THR A 2 -17.12 -8.12 8.83
N GLY A 3 -16.10 -7.25 8.92
CA GLY A 3 -15.73 -6.36 7.84
C GLY A 3 -14.92 -7.09 6.76
N ILE A 4 -14.65 -6.41 5.63
CA ILE A 4 -13.89 -7.01 4.53
C ILE A 4 -12.47 -7.41 4.96
N TYR A 5 -11.88 -6.70 5.90
CA TYR A 5 -10.56 -6.98 6.42
C TYR A 5 -10.52 -8.16 7.41
N ASP A 6 -11.67 -8.63 7.90
CA ASP A 6 -11.79 -9.85 8.69
C ASP A 6 -12.01 -11.10 7.82
N GLU A 7 -12.05 -10.93 6.50
CA GLU A 7 -12.25 -11.96 5.49
C GLU A 7 -11.07 -11.99 4.50
N PRO A 8 -9.86 -12.41 4.94
CA PRO A 8 -8.62 -12.25 4.19
C PRO A 8 -8.62 -12.96 2.84
N GLU A 9 -9.29 -14.11 2.71
CA GLU A 9 -9.44 -14.79 1.41
C GLU A 9 -10.25 -13.94 0.41
N PHE A 10 -11.31 -13.26 0.89
CA PHE A 10 -12.12 -12.38 0.05
C PHE A 10 -11.35 -11.14 -0.35
N TYR A 11 -10.62 -10.55 0.61
CA TYR A 11 -9.78 -9.39 0.34
C TYR A 11 -8.66 -9.71 -0.66
N ALA A 12 -7.94 -10.82 -0.45
CA ALA A 12 -6.90 -11.28 -1.37
C ALA A 12 -7.48 -11.55 -2.77
N ALA A 13 -8.65 -12.20 -2.85
CA ALA A 13 -9.33 -12.44 -4.10
C ALA A 13 -9.79 -11.14 -4.79
N ALA A 14 -10.28 -10.16 -4.04
CA ALA A 14 -10.65 -8.84 -4.57
C ALA A 14 -9.44 -8.09 -5.15
N CYS A 15 -8.26 -8.26 -4.54
CA CYS A 15 -7.01 -7.62 -4.98
C CYS A 15 -6.23 -8.43 -6.03
N ALA A 16 -6.70 -9.61 -6.45
CA ALA A 16 -5.98 -10.51 -7.38
C ALA A 16 -5.84 -9.96 -8.82
N TYR A 17 -6.44 -8.83 -9.12
CA TYR A 17 -6.22 -8.10 -10.38
C TYR A 17 -4.82 -7.45 -10.45
N ARG A 18 -4.14 -7.31 -9.31
CA ARG A 18 -2.81 -6.68 -9.24
C ARG A 18 -1.74 -7.61 -9.78
N ASP A 19 -0.88 -7.07 -10.63
CA ASP A 19 0.37 -7.72 -11.02
C ASP A 19 1.48 -7.42 -10.02
N VAL A 20 1.47 -8.15 -8.90
CA VAL A 20 2.47 -8.01 -7.83
C VAL A 20 3.90 -8.26 -8.36
N ALA A 21 4.07 -9.07 -9.40
CA ALA A 21 5.39 -9.32 -9.99
C ALA A 21 5.93 -8.07 -10.70
N SER A 22 5.06 -7.35 -11.40
CA SER A 22 5.36 -6.04 -12.01
C SER A 22 5.66 -4.99 -10.95
N ASP A 23 4.83 -4.90 -9.89
CA ASP A 23 5.04 -3.97 -8.78
C ASP A 23 6.42 -4.19 -8.12
N VAL A 24 6.76 -5.43 -7.82
CA VAL A 24 8.07 -5.78 -7.23
C VAL A 24 9.22 -5.44 -8.19
N THR A 25 9.03 -5.62 -9.48
CA THR A 25 10.04 -5.23 -10.48
C THR A 25 10.27 -3.72 -10.46
N ALA A 26 9.22 -2.92 -10.32
CA ALA A 26 9.34 -1.47 -10.14
C ALA A 26 10.05 -1.10 -8.84
N LEU A 27 9.69 -1.73 -7.73
CA LEU A 27 10.34 -1.50 -6.44
C LEU A 27 11.85 -1.76 -6.52
N LEU A 28 12.27 -2.84 -7.18
CA LEU A 28 13.69 -3.16 -7.39
C LEU A 28 14.37 -2.16 -8.33
N ARG A 29 13.68 -1.71 -9.37
CA ARG A 29 14.17 -0.66 -10.27
C ARG A 29 14.41 0.65 -9.53
N TRP A 30 13.47 1.08 -8.70
CA TRP A 30 13.59 2.30 -7.89
C TRP A 30 14.65 2.15 -6.78
N TRP A 31 14.76 0.95 -6.20
CA TRP A 31 15.86 0.65 -5.27
C TRP A 31 17.23 0.85 -5.94
N ASN A 32 17.41 0.32 -7.15
CA ASN A 32 18.66 0.48 -7.90
C ASN A 32 18.94 1.93 -8.31
N ALA A 33 17.89 2.73 -8.54
CA ALA A 33 18.02 4.13 -8.95
C ALA A 33 18.32 5.08 -7.78
N PHE A 34 17.72 4.85 -6.62
CA PHE A 34 17.68 5.83 -5.53
C PHE A 34 18.19 5.29 -4.19
N GLY A 35 18.22 4.00 -3.97
CA GLY A 35 18.69 3.37 -2.75
C GLY A 35 20.20 3.29 -2.66
N THR A 36 20.71 2.97 -1.49
CA THR A 36 22.14 2.74 -1.25
C THR A 36 22.35 1.29 -0.84
N GLY A 37 22.98 0.51 -1.69
CA GLY A 37 23.24 -0.91 -1.39
C GLY A 37 23.48 -1.76 -2.63
N GLY A 38 23.30 -3.09 -2.48
CA GLY A 38 23.43 -4.05 -3.57
C GLY A 38 22.29 -4.00 -4.58
N ALA A 39 22.29 -4.95 -5.52
CA ALA A 39 21.29 -5.04 -6.60
C ALA A 39 19.84 -5.23 -6.12
N ARG A 40 19.63 -5.54 -4.84
CA ARG A 40 18.31 -5.59 -4.17
C ARG A 40 18.48 -5.19 -2.70
N PRO A 41 17.39 -4.74 -2.05
CA PRO A 41 17.39 -4.50 -0.60
C PRO A 41 17.63 -5.84 0.12
N ALA A 42 18.51 -5.84 1.12
CA ALA A 42 18.74 -7.02 1.95
C ALA A 42 17.56 -7.26 2.90
N THR A 43 16.95 -6.17 3.36
CA THR A 43 15.83 -6.17 4.31
C THR A 43 14.68 -5.30 3.80
N MET A 44 13.42 -5.74 3.99
CA MET A 44 12.23 -4.96 3.63
C MET A 44 11.17 -5.02 4.72
N LEU A 45 10.48 -3.90 4.90
CA LEU A 45 9.28 -3.77 5.74
C LEU A 45 8.08 -3.42 4.87
N GLU A 46 7.03 -4.22 4.91
CA GLU A 46 5.72 -3.87 4.34
C GLU A 46 4.79 -3.45 5.47
N LEU A 47 4.26 -2.23 5.39
CA LEU A 47 3.34 -1.63 6.36
C LEU A 47 1.91 -1.72 5.86
N ALA A 48 0.96 -2.05 6.75
CA ALA A 48 -0.42 -2.37 6.41
C ALA A 48 -0.49 -3.46 5.33
N ALA A 49 0.25 -4.55 5.57
CA ALA A 49 0.57 -5.56 4.58
C ALA A 49 -0.65 -6.43 4.17
N GLY A 50 -1.71 -6.47 4.98
CA GLY A 50 -2.86 -7.34 4.74
C GLY A 50 -2.44 -8.79 4.48
N PRO A 51 -2.78 -9.39 3.31
CA PRO A 51 -2.35 -10.74 2.91
C PRO A 51 -0.84 -10.88 2.65
N ALA A 52 -0.07 -9.78 2.69
CA ALA A 52 1.39 -9.71 2.50
C ALA A 52 1.87 -10.24 1.13
N GLU A 53 1.16 -9.90 0.06
CA GLU A 53 1.48 -10.37 -1.30
C GLU A 53 2.84 -9.85 -1.78
N HIS A 54 3.13 -8.55 -1.60
CA HIS A 54 4.42 -7.95 -1.97
C HIS A 54 5.55 -8.47 -1.07
N ALA A 55 5.29 -8.61 0.24
CA ALA A 55 6.23 -9.21 1.18
C ALA A 55 6.64 -10.62 0.77
N ARG A 56 5.67 -11.49 0.44
CA ARG A 56 5.94 -12.85 -0.03
C ARG A 56 6.70 -12.86 -1.35
N ALA A 57 6.33 -11.99 -2.28
CA ALA A 57 7.00 -11.87 -3.57
C ALA A 57 8.46 -11.39 -3.45
N MET A 58 8.77 -10.52 -2.50
CA MET A 58 10.14 -10.08 -2.18
C MET A 58 10.92 -11.15 -1.43
N ALA A 59 10.29 -11.85 -0.48
CA ALA A 59 10.91 -12.98 0.23
C ALA A 59 11.31 -14.11 -0.74
N ALA A 60 10.47 -14.41 -1.74
CA ALA A 60 10.79 -15.37 -2.79
C ALA A 60 12.01 -14.97 -3.63
N ARG A 61 12.38 -13.70 -3.65
CA ARG A 61 13.59 -13.16 -4.32
C ARG A 61 14.81 -13.08 -3.39
N GLY A 62 14.66 -13.57 -2.14
CA GLY A 62 15.75 -13.67 -1.15
C GLY A 62 16.00 -12.40 -0.35
N THR A 63 15.05 -11.47 -0.30
CA THR A 63 15.03 -10.36 0.68
C THR A 63 14.54 -10.88 2.03
N ASP A 64 15.14 -10.44 3.13
CA ASP A 64 14.61 -10.70 4.48
C ASP A 64 13.46 -9.72 4.76
N VAL A 65 12.24 -10.24 4.92
CA VAL A 65 11.04 -9.40 4.92
C VAL A 65 10.27 -9.51 6.23
N THR A 66 9.88 -8.33 6.72
CA THR A 66 8.90 -8.18 7.79
C THR A 66 7.62 -7.54 7.22
N ALA A 67 6.48 -8.14 7.49
CA ALA A 67 5.15 -7.61 7.20
C ALA A 67 4.49 -7.15 8.50
N LEU A 68 3.92 -5.95 8.52
CA LEU A 68 3.19 -5.40 9.66
C LEU A 68 1.76 -5.09 9.25
N ASP A 69 0.81 -5.56 10.04
CA ASP A 69 -0.60 -5.21 9.88
C ASP A 69 -1.27 -5.08 11.24
N ILE A 70 -2.27 -4.21 11.33
CA ILE A 70 -3.03 -4.01 12.58
C ILE A 70 -4.06 -5.11 12.81
N ASN A 71 -4.49 -5.80 11.75
CA ASN A 71 -5.53 -6.82 11.82
C ASN A 71 -4.92 -8.21 12.11
N PRO A 72 -5.21 -8.83 13.29
CA PRO A 72 -4.66 -10.13 13.65
C PRO A 72 -5.09 -11.25 12.69
N VAL A 73 -6.28 -11.13 12.05
CA VAL A 73 -6.76 -12.13 11.09
C VAL A 73 -5.92 -12.07 9.81
N MET A 74 -5.60 -10.87 9.31
CA MET A 74 -4.68 -10.68 8.19
C MET A 74 -3.27 -11.20 8.53
N CYS A 75 -2.78 -10.91 9.73
CA CYS A 75 -1.48 -11.41 10.19
C CYS A 75 -1.42 -12.94 10.21
N ALA A 76 -2.48 -13.59 10.70
CA ALA A 76 -2.56 -15.06 10.71
C ALA A 76 -2.56 -15.63 9.28
N PHE A 77 -3.38 -15.05 8.41
CA PHE A 77 -3.46 -15.44 6.99
C PHE A 77 -2.13 -15.24 6.26
N ALA A 78 -1.45 -14.12 6.48
CA ALA A 78 -0.13 -13.85 5.87
C ALA A 78 0.92 -14.90 6.28
N ARG A 79 0.93 -15.32 7.57
CA ARG A 79 1.82 -16.37 8.07
C ARG A 79 1.51 -17.73 7.42
N GLU A 80 0.24 -18.09 7.32
CA GLU A 80 -0.20 -19.35 6.70
C GLU A 80 0.22 -19.38 5.22
N ARG A 81 -0.07 -18.34 4.45
CA ARG A 81 0.29 -18.25 3.02
C ARG A 81 1.80 -18.26 2.79
N ALA A 82 2.59 -17.66 3.68
CA ALA A 82 4.05 -17.73 3.61
C ALA A 82 4.56 -19.14 3.88
N ALA A 83 4.01 -19.82 4.89
CA ALA A 83 4.37 -21.19 5.24
C ALA A 83 4.02 -22.18 4.12
N GLU A 84 2.82 -22.07 3.53
CA GLU A 84 2.40 -22.88 2.37
C GLU A 84 3.35 -22.73 1.17
N ALA A 85 3.87 -21.52 0.97
CA ALA A 85 4.83 -21.22 -0.09
C ALA A 85 6.30 -21.58 0.28
N GLY A 86 6.55 -22.10 1.48
CA GLY A 86 7.90 -22.41 1.97
C GLY A 86 8.78 -21.16 2.17
N LEU A 87 8.18 -19.98 2.36
CA LEU A 87 8.88 -18.72 2.52
C LEU A 87 9.08 -18.36 3.99
N ARG A 88 10.23 -17.78 4.31
CA ARG A 88 10.46 -17.14 5.60
C ARG A 88 9.93 -15.71 5.55
N LEU A 89 8.94 -15.42 6.38
CA LEU A 89 8.34 -14.11 6.53
C LEU A 89 8.10 -13.83 8.01
N THR A 90 8.66 -12.74 8.51
CA THR A 90 8.30 -12.23 9.83
C THR A 90 7.00 -11.43 9.72
N VAL A 91 5.99 -11.78 10.52
CA VAL A 91 4.71 -11.05 10.54
C VAL A 91 4.48 -10.49 11.93
N VAL A 92 4.32 -9.17 12.01
CA VAL A 92 4.13 -8.39 13.23
C VAL A 92 2.73 -7.78 13.23
N GLU A 93 2.00 -7.96 14.33
CA GLU A 93 0.76 -7.23 14.58
C GLU A 93 1.11 -5.86 15.16
N GLY A 94 0.64 -4.77 14.53
CA GLY A 94 0.95 -3.42 14.98
C GLY A 94 0.30 -2.33 14.15
N ASP A 95 0.26 -1.14 14.72
CA ASP A 95 -0.25 0.06 14.06
C ASP A 95 0.87 0.73 13.24
N MET A 96 0.63 1.00 11.97
CA MET A 96 1.61 1.65 11.08
C MET A 96 1.98 3.09 11.51
N ARG A 97 1.23 3.68 12.45
CA ARG A 97 1.51 5.03 12.99
C ARG A 97 2.54 5.01 14.13
N ASP A 98 2.57 3.91 14.88
CA ASP A 98 3.45 3.76 16.04
C ASP A 98 3.80 2.28 16.23
N PHE A 99 4.92 1.86 15.66
CA PHE A 99 5.42 0.50 15.79
C PHE A 99 6.89 0.50 16.19
N ARG A 100 7.33 -0.59 16.80
CA ARG A 100 8.73 -0.82 17.12
C ARG A 100 9.15 -2.22 16.72
N ILE A 101 10.05 -2.31 15.75
CA ILE A 101 10.68 -3.55 15.32
C ILE A 101 12.16 -3.47 15.69
N THR A 102 12.64 -4.46 16.45
CA THR A 102 13.99 -4.45 17.02
C THR A 102 14.96 -5.37 16.29
N ALA A 103 14.45 -6.30 15.47
CA ALA A 103 15.26 -7.24 14.71
C ALA A 103 14.59 -7.54 13.33
N PRO A 104 15.12 -7.02 12.22
CA PRO A 104 16.20 -6.03 12.16
C PRO A 104 15.76 -4.68 12.72
N ALA A 105 16.69 -3.92 13.27
CA ALA A 105 16.38 -2.60 13.80
C ALA A 105 16.13 -1.55 12.71
N ARG A 106 16.58 -1.83 11.49
CA ARG A 106 16.41 -0.97 10.31
C ARG A 106 16.23 -1.82 9.06
N PHE A 107 15.49 -1.25 8.10
CA PHE A 107 15.15 -1.88 6.83
C PHE A 107 15.70 -1.04 5.67
N ASP A 108 16.28 -1.69 4.66
CA ASP A 108 16.75 -1.00 3.46
C ASP A 108 15.60 -0.35 2.69
N LEU A 109 14.49 -1.07 2.60
CA LEU A 109 13.27 -0.64 1.92
C LEU A 109 12.05 -0.80 2.85
N ALA A 110 11.25 0.24 2.97
CA ALA A 110 9.91 0.15 3.53
C ALA A 110 8.87 0.48 2.45
N ILE A 111 7.71 -0.18 2.48
CA ILE A 111 6.63 0.05 1.53
C ILE A 111 5.27 0.12 2.22
N THR A 112 4.36 0.92 1.66
CA THR A 112 2.93 0.90 1.96
C THR A 112 2.19 0.92 0.65
N MET A 113 1.49 -0.16 0.34
CA MET A 113 0.92 -0.44 -0.98
C MET A 113 -0.61 -0.37 -0.96
N LEU A 114 -1.24 -0.45 -2.14
CA LEU A 114 -2.68 -0.59 -2.32
C LEU A 114 -3.51 0.50 -1.62
N ASN A 115 -3.02 1.74 -1.63
CA ASN A 115 -3.71 2.88 -1.01
C ASN A 115 -3.96 2.75 0.50
N SER A 116 -3.23 1.88 1.23
CA SER A 116 -3.47 1.65 2.66
C SER A 116 -3.35 2.91 3.53
N LEU A 117 -2.66 3.96 3.02
CA LEU A 117 -2.59 5.27 3.70
C LEU A 117 -3.94 5.99 3.78
N CYS A 118 -4.95 5.55 3.03
CA CYS A 118 -6.31 6.07 3.14
C CYS A 118 -6.94 5.82 4.52
N HIS A 119 -6.40 4.88 5.30
CA HIS A 119 -6.85 4.60 6.67
C HIS A 119 -6.29 5.58 7.71
N LEU A 120 -5.37 6.45 7.33
CA LEU A 120 -4.89 7.55 8.16
C LEU A 120 -5.83 8.73 8.00
N MET A 121 -6.70 8.96 8.99
CA MET A 121 -7.81 9.91 8.87
C MET A 121 -7.40 11.36 9.10
N THR A 122 -6.25 11.60 9.71
CA THR A 122 -5.78 12.96 10.06
C THR A 122 -4.37 13.22 9.52
N LEU A 123 -4.03 14.49 9.36
CA LEU A 123 -2.66 14.88 8.99
C LEU A 123 -1.65 14.38 10.02
N ASP A 124 -2.00 14.45 11.32
CA ASP A 124 -1.14 13.99 12.40
C ASP A 124 -0.90 12.47 12.32
N ASP A 125 -1.90 11.66 11.93
CA ASP A 125 -1.72 10.23 11.69
C ASP A 125 -0.72 9.97 10.55
N LEU A 126 -0.83 10.71 9.44
CA LEU A 126 0.10 10.58 8.31
C LEU A 126 1.52 11.00 8.69
N VAL A 127 1.66 12.11 9.41
CA VAL A 127 2.96 12.59 9.91
C VAL A 127 3.58 11.58 10.87
N ALA A 128 2.81 11.03 11.81
CA ALA A 128 3.27 9.99 12.74
C ALA A 128 3.75 8.74 12.00
N HIS A 129 2.96 8.26 11.03
CA HIS A 129 3.33 7.13 10.17
C HIS A 129 4.66 7.37 9.43
N LEU A 130 4.80 8.52 8.75
CA LEU A 130 6.00 8.85 8.00
C LEU A 130 7.23 8.99 8.90
N ALA A 131 7.08 9.60 10.08
CA ALA A 131 8.16 9.70 11.08
C ALA A 131 8.56 8.33 11.62
N CYS A 132 7.57 7.46 11.91
CA CYS A 132 7.80 6.10 12.37
C CYS A 132 8.53 5.27 11.30
N ALA A 133 8.06 5.29 10.06
CA ALA A 133 8.71 4.64 8.92
C ALA A 133 10.16 5.15 8.75
N ALA A 134 10.36 6.47 8.78
CA ALA A 134 11.69 7.07 8.69
C ALA A 134 12.66 6.57 9.77
N SER A 135 12.17 6.36 11.01
CA SER A 135 12.98 5.90 12.13
C SER A 135 13.50 4.47 11.94
N HIS A 136 12.83 3.66 11.11
CA HIS A 136 13.19 2.29 10.79
C HIS A 136 14.02 2.13 9.50
N LEU A 137 14.44 3.23 8.88
CA LEU A 137 15.31 3.22 7.71
C LEU A 137 16.73 3.69 8.07
N PRO A 138 17.78 3.09 7.51
CA PRO A 138 19.14 3.67 7.55
C PRO A 138 19.22 4.87 6.62
N ASP A 139 20.26 5.67 6.74
CA ASP A 139 20.56 6.72 5.75
C ASP A 139 20.73 6.07 4.37
N GLY A 140 20.04 6.63 3.37
CA GLY A 140 19.97 6.08 2.01
C GLY A 140 18.93 4.97 1.81
N GLY A 141 18.27 4.51 2.87
CA GLY A 141 17.11 3.60 2.77
C GLY A 141 15.91 4.28 2.12
N LEU A 142 15.04 3.50 1.49
CA LEU A 142 13.88 4.01 0.76
C LEU A 142 12.56 3.69 1.48
N TYR A 143 11.64 4.63 1.38
CA TYR A 143 10.23 4.40 1.64
C TYR A 143 9.43 4.62 0.35
N VAL A 144 8.61 3.64 -0.05
CA VAL A 144 7.72 3.74 -1.21
C VAL A 144 6.28 3.70 -0.73
N ALA A 145 5.51 4.73 -1.09
CA ALA A 145 4.09 4.86 -0.78
C ALA A 145 3.27 4.85 -2.07
N GLU A 146 2.26 3.98 -2.13
CA GLU A 146 1.25 3.96 -3.19
C GLU A 146 -0.07 4.46 -2.64
N LEU A 147 -0.65 5.47 -3.31
CA LEU A 147 -1.94 6.07 -2.99
C LEU A 147 -2.85 6.06 -4.23
N ALA A 148 -4.15 6.26 -4.01
CA ALA A 148 -5.09 6.53 -5.09
C ALA A 148 -4.69 7.80 -5.85
N HIS A 149 -4.89 7.79 -7.17
CA HIS A 149 -4.57 8.95 -7.98
C HIS A 149 -5.60 10.07 -7.75
N PRO A 150 -5.17 11.34 -7.58
CA PRO A 150 -6.11 12.46 -7.34
C PRO A 150 -7.20 12.61 -8.40
N ALA A 151 -6.95 12.23 -9.66
CA ALA A 151 -7.94 12.25 -10.71
C ALA A 151 -9.16 11.35 -10.43
N ASP A 152 -9.01 10.32 -9.61
CA ASP A 152 -10.11 9.39 -9.27
C ASP A 152 -11.21 10.09 -8.44
N PHE A 153 -10.90 11.19 -7.76
CA PHE A 153 -11.84 11.88 -6.87
C PHE A 153 -12.05 13.38 -7.18
N PHE A 154 -11.27 13.96 -8.10
CA PHE A 154 -11.48 15.34 -8.58
C PHE A 154 -12.10 15.40 -9.98
N ALA A 155 -12.49 14.28 -10.60
CA ALA A 155 -13.19 14.27 -11.87
C ALA A 155 -14.66 14.72 -11.71
N ASP A 156 -15.26 15.25 -12.79
CA ASP A 156 -16.60 15.86 -12.79
C ASP A 156 -17.74 14.93 -12.38
N GLU A 157 -17.53 13.62 -12.43
CA GLU A 157 -18.45 12.61 -11.90
C GLU A 157 -17.84 11.94 -10.66
N SER A 158 -17.71 12.69 -9.58
CA SER A 158 -17.11 12.26 -8.32
C SER A 158 -17.93 11.18 -7.61
N SER A 159 -17.98 9.99 -8.17
CA SER A 159 -18.40 8.81 -7.44
C SER A 159 -17.17 7.98 -7.11
N THR A 160 -17.00 7.59 -5.86
CA THR A 160 -15.95 6.66 -5.44
C THR A 160 -16.18 5.23 -5.96
N SER A 161 -17.20 5.03 -6.83
CA SER A 161 -17.62 3.70 -7.27
C SER A 161 -16.68 3.11 -8.29
N ASN A 162 -15.94 2.10 -7.87
CA ASN A 162 -15.14 1.23 -8.74
C ASN A 162 -15.75 -0.18 -8.75
N GLU A 163 -15.95 -0.75 -9.94
CA GLU A 163 -16.43 -2.11 -10.10
C GLU A 163 -15.46 -2.92 -10.97
N TRP A 164 -15.11 -4.11 -10.52
CA TRP A 164 -14.29 -5.05 -11.28
C TRP A 164 -14.66 -6.49 -10.96
N ALA A 165 -14.28 -7.39 -11.83
CA ALA A 165 -14.38 -8.82 -11.60
C ALA A 165 -13.06 -9.51 -11.97
N THR A 166 -12.73 -10.57 -11.23
CA THR A 166 -11.53 -11.36 -11.49
C THR A 166 -11.80 -12.84 -11.25
N ASP A 167 -11.14 -13.69 -12.01
CA ASP A 167 -11.23 -15.14 -11.84
C ASP A 167 -10.14 -15.61 -10.87
N VAL A 168 -10.53 -16.28 -9.80
CA VAL A 168 -9.63 -16.74 -8.73
C VAL A 168 -9.98 -18.18 -8.35
N GLY A 169 -8.98 -19.07 -8.37
CA GLY A 169 -9.14 -20.45 -7.89
C GLY A 169 -10.23 -21.24 -8.63
N GLY A 170 -10.61 -20.77 -9.83
CA GLY A 170 -11.69 -21.34 -10.65
C GLY A 170 -13.11 -20.95 -10.22
N GLY A 171 -13.23 -19.94 -9.40
CA GLY A 171 -14.44 -19.16 -9.17
C GLY A 171 -14.29 -17.77 -9.75
N ASN A 172 -15.31 -16.92 -9.56
CA ASN A 172 -15.32 -15.53 -9.97
C ASN A 172 -15.61 -14.63 -8.76
N VAL A 173 -14.80 -13.58 -8.60
CA VAL A 173 -14.99 -12.54 -7.59
C VAL A 173 -15.44 -11.27 -8.29
N THR A 174 -16.57 -10.72 -7.86
CA THR A 174 -17.03 -9.40 -8.27
C THR A 174 -16.91 -8.45 -7.09
N VAL A 175 -16.29 -7.30 -7.34
CA VAL A 175 -16.06 -6.27 -6.33
C VAL A 175 -16.75 -4.99 -6.77
N ARG A 176 -17.47 -4.38 -5.86
CA ARG A 176 -17.86 -2.98 -5.93
C ARG A 176 -17.29 -2.28 -4.71
N TRP A 177 -16.39 -1.33 -4.98
CA TRP A 177 -15.72 -0.53 -3.96
C TRP A 177 -16.15 0.92 -4.12
N GLY A 178 -16.83 1.44 -3.10
CA GLY A 178 -17.53 2.70 -3.19
C GLY A 178 -18.89 2.60 -3.87
N GLY A 179 -19.66 3.66 -3.80
CA GLY A 179 -21.00 3.76 -4.35
C GLY A 179 -21.34 5.17 -4.81
N ARG A 180 -22.33 5.30 -5.70
CA ARG A 180 -22.80 6.60 -6.22
C ARG A 180 -23.26 7.60 -5.15
N ARG A 181 -23.48 7.15 -3.93
CA ARG A 181 -23.92 7.97 -2.78
C ARG A 181 -22.79 8.22 -1.78
N ASP A 182 -21.62 7.65 -2.03
CA ASP A 182 -20.44 7.83 -1.19
C ASP A 182 -19.74 9.11 -1.63
N HIS A 183 -20.07 10.20 -0.95
CA HIS A 183 -19.51 11.50 -1.25
C HIS A 183 -18.28 11.76 -0.38
N ILE A 184 -17.26 12.34 -1.00
CA ILE A 184 -16.09 12.83 -0.31
C ILE A 184 -16.44 14.17 0.32
N ASP A 185 -16.24 14.30 1.63
CA ASP A 185 -16.33 15.58 2.29
C ASP A 185 -15.21 16.51 1.77
N PRO A 186 -15.52 17.65 1.14
CA PRO A 186 -14.53 18.49 0.49
C PRO A 186 -13.58 19.21 1.47
N VAL A 187 -13.92 19.25 2.76
CA VAL A 187 -13.11 19.92 3.80
C VAL A 187 -12.12 18.93 4.42
N THR A 188 -12.58 17.73 4.71
CA THR A 188 -11.78 16.68 5.37
C THR A 188 -11.22 15.66 4.40
N GLN A 189 -11.73 15.60 3.16
CA GLN A 189 -11.41 14.59 2.13
C GLN A 189 -11.71 13.14 2.59
N VAL A 190 -12.57 12.99 3.58
CA VAL A 190 -12.99 11.69 4.10
C VAL A 190 -14.31 11.27 3.45
N THR A 191 -14.39 9.99 3.13
CA THR A 191 -15.64 9.33 2.73
C THR A 191 -15.88 8.07 3.54
N ARG A 192 -17.07 7.50 3.43
CA ARG A 192 -17.44 6.18 3.94
C ARG A 192 -17.87 5.33 2.75
N GLU A 193 -16.95 4.55 2.22
CA GLU A 193 -17.19 3.75 1.02
C GLU A 193 -17.94 2.46 1.35
N HIS A 194 -19.06 2.25 0.65
CA HIS A 194 -19.78 0.98 0.70
C HIS A 194 -19.06 -0.05 -0.16
N VAL A 195 -18.60 -1.11 0.47
CA VAL A 195 -17.86 -2.19 -0.20
C VAL A 195 -18.75 -3.42 -0.27
N THR A 196 -18.85 -4.02 -1.45
CA THR A 196 -19.50 -5.32 -1.66
C THR A 196 -18.55 -6.23 -2.42
N VAL A 197 -18.19 -7.35 -1.83
CA VAL A 197 -17.41 -8.41 -2.49
C VAL A 197 -18.24 -9.66 -2.56
N THR A 198 -18.48 -10.16 -3.78
CA THR A 198 -19.23 -11.38 -4.03
C THR A 198 -18.31 -12.42 -4.65
N TYR A 199 -18.18 -13.55 -4.00
CA TYR A 199 -17.42 -14.70 -4.50
C TYR A 199 -18.36 -15.82 -4.91
N ARG A 200 -18.35 -16.17 -6.19
CA ARG A 200 -19.03 -17.34 -6.76
C ARG A 200 -18.01 -18.44 -6.99
N LYS A 201 -18.10 -19.52 -6.22
CA LYS A 201 -17.22 -20.69 -6.34
C LYS A 201 -17.60 -21.57 -7.53
N LYS A 202 -16.70 -22.48 -7.94
CA LYS A 202 -16.95 -23.47 -9.00
C LYS A 202 -18.16 -24.36 -8.76
N ASP A 203 -18.44 -24.69 -7.51
CA ASP A 203 -19.60 -25.52 -7.11
C ASP A 203 -20.94 -24.77 -7.18
N GLY A 204 -20.92 -23.51 -7.62
CA GLY A 204 -22.08 -22.63 -7.72
C GLY A 204 -22.46 -21.94 -6.41
N SER A 205 -21.80 -22.22 -5.31
CA SER A 205 -22.02 -21.52 -4.05
C SER A 205 -21.61 -20.04 -4.17
N VAL A 206 -22.40 -19.16 -3.56
CA VAL A 206 -22.17 -17.70 -3.58
C VAL A 206 -22.11 -17.19 -2.14
N ARG A 207 -21.07 -16.42 -1.85
CA ARG A 207 -20.95 -15.69 -0.59
C ARG A 207 -20.71 -14.22 -0.87
N THR A 208 -21.36 -13.35 -0.12
CA THR A 208 -21.21 -11.90 -0.24
C THR A 208 -20.83 -11.31 1.10
N VAL A 209 -19.84 -10.43 1.08
CA VAL A 209 -19.40 -9.60 2.21
C VAL A 209 -19.76 -8.16 1.89
N ASN A 210 -20.41 -7.46 2.83
CA ASN A 210 -20.71 -6.04 2.73
C ASN A 210 -20.04 -5.32 3.90
N ASP A 211 -19.46 -4.18 3.62
CA ASP A 211 -18.77 -3.35 4.60
C ASP A 211 -18.96 -1.86 4.31
N VAL A 212 -18.62 -1.01 5.27
CA VAL A 212 -18.53 0.45 5.12
C VAL A 212 -17.18 0.90 5.64
N VAL A 213 -16.28 1.19 4.72
CA VAL A 213 -14.88 1.51 5.00
C VAL A 213 -14.68 3.02 4.98
N PRO A 214 -14.23 3.64 6.09
CA PRO A 214 -13.83 5.03 6.07
C PRO A 214 -12.49 5.16 5.34
N ASN A 215 -12.44 6.07 4.36
CA ASN A 215 -11.25 6.37 3.58
C ASN A 215 -10.98 7.87 3.56
N ARG A 216 -9.74 8.27 3.68
CA ARG A 216 -9.28 9.61 3.39
C ARG A 216 -8.47 9.62 2.09
N PHE A 217 -8.78 10.60 1.24
CA PHE A 217 -8.04 10.83 -0.01
C PHE A 217 -6.97 11.89 0.20
N TRP A 218 -5.72 11.53 -0.04
CA TRP A 218 -4.57 12.40 0.09
C TRP A 218 -4.19 12.99 -1.26
N THR A 219 -4.00 14.30 -1.31
CA THR A 219 -3.41 14.94 -2.49
C THR A 219 -1.89 14.84 -2.49
N ALA A 220 -1.26 15.02 -3.65
CA ALA A 220 0.19 15.01 -3.76
C ALA A 220 0.84 16.09 -2.88
N THR A 221 0.25 17.27 -2.84
CA THR A 221 0.75 18.41 -2.05
C THR A 221 0.62 18.18 -0.55
N GLU A 222 -0.47 17.54 -0.09
CA GLU A 222 -0.63 17.18 1.32
C GLU A 222 0.37 16.11 1.75
N PHE A 223 0.57 15.07 0.93
CA PHE A 223 1.54 14.03 1.21
C PHE A 223 2.97 14.59 1.31
N GLU A 224 3.36 15.48 0.40
CA GLU A 224 4.66 16.17 0.47
C GLU A 224 4.78 17.06 1.70
N ALA A 225 3.74 17.80 2.04
CA ALA A 225 3.73 18.62 3.25
C ALA A 225 3.88 17.75 4.51
N ALA A 226 3.16 16.63 4.59
CA ALA A 226 3.27 15.67 5.68
C ALA A 226 4.69 15.07 5.77
N SER A 227 5.30 14.73 4.62
CA SER A 227 6.68 14.23 4.57
C SER A 227 7.69 15.25 5.13
N ARG A 228 7.52 16.52 4.80
CA ARG A 228 8.36 17.60 5.35
C ARG A 228 8.15 17.80 6.85
N LEU A 229 6.90 17.74 7.32
CA LEU A 229 6.57 17.86 8.74
C LEU A 229 7.11 16.69 9.56
N ALA A 230 7.01 15.46 9.04
CA ALA A 230 7.55 14.26 9.69
C ALA A 230 9.07 14.32 9.81
N GLY A 231 9.74 14.94 8.83
CA GLY A 231 11.19 15.01 8.74
C GLY A 231 11.85 13.67 8.42
N GLY A 232 13.12 13.73 8.08
CA GLY A 232 13.95 12.54 7.85
C GLY A 232 13.74 11.84 6.51
N LEU A 233 12.68 12.12 5.76
CA LEU A 233 12.42 11.60 4.42
C LEU A 233 12.39 12.74 3.40
N SER A 234 13.00 12.50 2.24
CA SER A 234 12.98 13.43 1.12
C SER A 234 12.41 12.74 -0.12
N VAL A 235 11.44 13.34 -0.79
CA VAL A 235 10.89 12.82 -2.05
C VAL A 235 11.97 12.88 -3.12
N VAL A 236 12.31 11.71 -3.70
CA VAL A 236 13.31 11.58 -4.76
C VAL A 236 12.69 11.29 -6.13
N ALA A 237 11.50 10.71 -6.15
CA ALA A 237 10.73 10.48 -7.39
C ALA A 237 9.23 10.41 -7.12
N ARG A 238 8.45 10.65 -8.19
CA ARG A 238 6.98 10.50 -8.23
C ARG A 238 6.60 9.80 -9.52
N TYR A 239 5.71 8.82 -9.43
CA TYR A 239 5.26 8.06 -10.58
C TYR A 239 3.74 7.91 -10.60
N GLY A 240 3.19 7.80 -11.80
CA GLY A 240 1.78 7.56 -12.06
C GLY A 240 1.43 6.10 -12.33
N ASP A 241 2.44 5.24 -12.47
CA ASP A 241 2.29 3.79 -12.65
C ASP A 241 3.52 3.00 -12.17
N PHE A 242 3.42 1.67 -12.19
CA PHE A 242 4.52 0.76 -11.83
C PHE A 242 5.33 0.27 -13.04
N GLU A 243 4.79 0.36 -14.24
CA GLU A 243 5.36 -0.32 -15.40
C GLU A 243 6.36 0.54 -16.18
N ARG A 244 6.01 1.80 -16.40
CA ARG A 244 6.69 2.68 -17.37
C ARG A 244 7.35 3.89 -16.73
N ASP A 245 7.30 4.02 -15.39
CA ASP A 245 7.75 5.22 -14.69
C ASP A 245 7.08 6.51 -15.25
N LEU A 246 5.77 6.43 -15.56
CA LEU A 246 5.00 7.58 -15.99
C LEU A 246 5.09 8.69 -14.94
N ALA A 247 5.23 9.93 -15.41
CA ALA A 247 5.07 11.08 -14.52
C ALA A 247 3.68 11.08 -13.86
N LEU A 248 3.59 11.57 -12.64
CA LEU A 248 2.33 11.58 -11.90
C LEU A 248 1.19 12.32 -12.61
N ASP A 249 1.51 13.36 -13.38
CA ASP A 249 0.58 14.18 -14.16
C ASP A 249 0.44 13.74 -15.63
N ALA A 250 1.06 12.63 -16.02
CA ALA A 250 0.99 12.14 -17.39
C ALA A 250 -0.40 11.56 -17.72
N PRO A 251 -0.85 11.68 -18.96
CA PRO A 251 -2.03 10.96 -19.42
C PRO A 251 -1.87 9.44 -19.21
N GLY A 252 -2.85 8.82 -18.56
CA GLY A 252 -2.82 7.40 -18.20
C GLY A 252 -2.16 7.07 -16.88
N ALA A 253 -1.72 8.07 -16.12
CA ALA A 253 -1.40 7.87 -14.70
C ALA A 253 -2.67 7.43 -13.95
N TRP A 254 -2.54 6.36 -13.14
CA TRP A 254 -3.67 5.76 -12.42
C TRP A 254 -3.37 5.50 -10.95
N ARG A 255 -2.12 5.73 -10.55
CA ARG A 255 -1.67 5.69 -9.16
C ARG A 255 -0.88 6.93 -8.82
N MET A 256 -0.83 7.26 -7.55
CA MET A 256 0.07 8.26 -7.00
C MET A 256 1.13 7.55 -6.16
N ILE A 257 2.35 7.45 -6.71
CA ILE A 257 3.45 6.73 -6.09
C ILE A 257 4.56 7.70 -5.73
N PHE A 258 4.97 7.71 -4.48
CA PHE A 258 6.10 8.45 -3.98
C PHE A 258 7.25 7.52 -3.62
N VAL A 259 8.44 7.83 -4.10
CA VAL A 259 9.69 7.26 -3.64
C VAL A 259 10.39 8.29 -2.77
N LEU A 260 10.60 7.96 -1.51
CA LEU A 260 11.26 8.82 -0.53
C LEU A 260 12.54 8.15 -0.05
N ARG A 261 13.57 8.96 0.21
CA ARG A 261 14.86 8.48 0.70
C ARG A 261 15.12 9.04 2.10
N ARG A 262 15.61 8.18 2.99
CA ARG A 262 16.10 8.55 4.32
C ARG A 262 17.44 9.25 4.22
N GLY A 263 17.64 10.31 5.03
CA GLY A 263 18.87 11.09 5.10
C GLY A 263 18.80 12.39 4.31
N GLY A 264 19.57 13.37 4.73
CA GLY A 264 19.60 14.79 4.49
C GLY A 264 18.93 15.40 3.25
N PRO A 265 18.65 16.69 3.23
CA PRO A 265 18.01 17.31 2.08
C PRO A 265 18.78 16.92 0.82
N ALA A 266 18.07 16.51 -0.22
CA ALA A 266 18.62 16.48 -1.56
C ALA A 266 19.36 17.80 -1.74
N ALA A 267 20.62 17.75 -2.18
CA ALA A 267 21.36 18.97 -2.50
C ALA A 267 20.42 19.84 -3.32
N ALA A 268 20.11 21.02 -2.78
CA ALA A 268 19.26 21.96 -3.46
C ALA A 268 19.79 22.11 -4.87
N ASP A 269 18.95 21.81 -5.84
CA ASP A 269 19.21 22.10 -7.24
C ASP A 269 19.51 23.62 -7.30
N ARG A 270 20.80 23.96 -7.32
CA ARG A 270 21.28 25.30 -7.59
C ARG A 270 21.43 25.39 -9.09
N GLY A 271 20.33 25.70 -9.72
CA GLY A 271 20.29 26.05 -11.12
C GLY A 271 19.45 27.29 -11.30
#